data_c42ca1e7ffbb3f630d8bab07d0dbd535
#
_entry.id   c42ca1e7ffbb3f630d8bab07d0dbd535
#
_cell.length_a   1.000
_cell.length_b   1.000
_cell.length_c   1.000
_cell.angle_alpha   90.00
_cell.angle_beta   90.00
_cell.angle_gamma   90.00
#
_symmetry.space_group_name_H-M   'P 1'
#
loop_
_entity.id
_entity.type
_entity.pdbx_description
1 polymer ?
#
loop_
_entity_poly.entity_id
_entity_poly.type
_entity_poly.pdbx_seq_one_letter_code
_entity_poly.pdbx_strand_id
1 'polypeptide(L)'
;MSFKPAPIPKNEKNRLKAVERTGVMDIVNEELYNVYTHLARKITGCPNSWANIIDKDKQFNLVMDSDDLDDKIKNQFRKIDRNISFCQYALGSTKPLIVSDMTKNPIFCDHPSVKERGITFYAAFQLINSDGYVLGSLCVEDFKVRRLSKEIIKLMKDLARKLSHQLDIQTQQRSFSIERVIDVISNLNGFFSDINLDDALIILKSFSNMQISDVDRKKLIKLEILDESFNLTNSAKKIISKLDLDTKVLKRLSSSATQTKLLEMFKELN
;
A
#
# COMPACT_ATOMS: atom_id res chain seq x y z
N MET A 1 -23.19 -24.14 -11.64
CA MET A 1 -23.12 -22.76 -12.20
C MET A 1 -21.70 -22.25 -11.94
N SER A 2 -21.12 -21.43 -12.81
CA SER A 2 -19.78 -20.86 -12.52
C SER A 2 -19.89 -19.72 -11.52
N PHE A 3 -18.86 -19.52 -10.67
CA PHE A 3 -18.75 -18.37 -9.78
C PHE A 3 -18.86 -17.07 -10.57
N LYS A 4 -19.62 -16.12 -10.02
CA LYS A 4 -19.83 -14.80 -10.65
C LYS A 4 -19.11 -13.73 -9.84
N PRO A 5 -18.43 -12.74 -10.48
CA PRO A 5 -17.88 -11.60 -9.78
C PRO A 5 -18.95 -10.78 -9.06
N ALA A 6 -18.54 -10.08 -7.99
CA ALA A 6 -19.41 -9.15 -7.27
C ALA A 6 -19.81 -7.94 -8.16
N PRO A 7 -20.99 -7.36 -7.94
CA PRO A 7 -21.34 -6.07 -8.55
C PRO A 7 -20.32 -4.98 -8.18
N ILE A 8 -20.02 -4.12 -9.15
CA ILE A 8 -19.16 -2.96 -8.92
C ILE A 8 -19.83 -1.99 -7.94
N PRO A 9 -19.15 -1.53 -6.89
CA PRO A 9 -19.70 -0.57 -5.93
C PRO A 9 -20.14 0.75 -6.62
N LYS A 10 -21.22 1.36 -6.14
CA LYS A 10 -21.73 2.63 -6.70
C LYS A 10 -20.71 3.78 -6.62
N ASN A 11 -19.82 3.76 -5.64
CA ASN A 11 -18.78 4.76 -5.38
C ASN A 11 -17.40 4.37 -5.94
N GLU A 12 -17.34 3.39 -6.84
CA GLU A 12 -16.10 2.79 -7.33
C GLU A 12 -15.06 3.81 -7.80
N LYS A 13 -15.46 4.81 -8.59
CA LYS A 13 -14.54 5.84 -9.08
C LYS A 13 -13.77 6.55 -7.96
N ASN A 14 -14.46 6.94 -6.90
CA ASN A 14 -13.82 7.63 -5.75
C ASN A 14 -13.08 6.66 -4.85
N ARG A 15 -13.59 5.44 -4.69
CA ARG A 15 -12.93 4.36 -3.97
C ARG A 15 -11.56 4.04 -4.60
N LEU A 16 -11.48 3.92 -5.93
CA LEU A 16 -10.21 3.66 -6.64
C LEU A 16 -9.20 4.79 -6.44
N LYS A 17 -9.63 6.05 -6.49
CA LYS A 17 -8.76 7.18 -6.15
C LYS A 17 -8.23 7.09 -4.69
N ALA A 18 -9.06 6.64 -3.76
CA ALA A 18 -8.65 6.45 -2.38
C ALA A 18 -7.64 5.28 -2.24
N VAL A 19 -7.84 4.18 -2.97
CA VAL A 19 -6.88 3.07 -3.06
C VAL A 19 -5.54 3.55 -3.61
N GLU A 20 -5.54 4.26 -4.73
CA GLU A 20 -4.34 4.80 -5.37
C GLU A 20 -3.53 5.70 -4.42
N ARG A 21 -4.21 6.59 -3.69
CA ARG A 21 -3.56 7.48 -2.70
C ARG A 21 -2.78 6.72 -1.63
N THR A 22 -3.20 5.50 -1.26
CA THR A 22 -2.48 4.71 -0.23
C THR A 22 -1.07 4.35 -0.68
N GLY A 23 -0.86 4.12 -1.97
CA GLY A 23 0.40 3.68 -2.56
C GLY A 23 0.91 2.33 -2.08
N VAL A 24 0.09 1.53 -1.40
CA VAL A 24 0.50 0.23 -0.84
C VAL A 24 0.58 -0.88 -1.88
N MET A 25 0.03 -0.65 -3.09
CA MET A 25 0.05 -1.63 -4.17
C MET A 25 1.47 -1.89 -4.71
N ASP A 26 2.38 -0.94 -4.52
CA ASP A 26 3.74 -0.97 -5.07
C ASP A 26 4.80 -1.37 -4.03
N ILE A 27 4.47 -1.25 -2.74
CA ILE A 27 5.43 -1.46 -1.65
C ILE A 27 4.87 -2.49 -0.66
N VAL A 28 5.54 -3.64 -0.61
CA VAL A 28 5.23 -4.67 0.38
C VAL A 28 6.00 -4.37 1.67
N ASN A 29 5.28 -3.93 2.70
CA ASN A 29 5.82 -3.82 4.05
C ASN A 29 4.97 -4.66 5.00
N GLU A 30 5.17 -5.98 4.95
CA GLU A 30 4.40 -6.94 5.72
C GLU A 30 4.53 -6.73 7.24
N GLU A 31 5.68 -6.30 7.70
CA GLU A 31 5.95 -6.08 9.14
C GLU A 31 4.96 -5.13 9.78
N LEU A 32 4.47 -4.14 9.04
CA LEU A 32 3.48 -3.18 9.54
C LEU A 32 2.09 -3.78 9.74
N TYR A 33 1.80 -4.89 9.07
CA TYR A 33 0.45 -5.48 9.02
C TYR A 33 0.36 -6.85 9.67
N ASN A 34 1.49 -7.54 9.92
CA ASN A 34 1.53 -8.89 10.47
C ASN A 34 0.75 -9.03 11.77
N VAL A 35 0.85 -8.04 12.66
CA VAL A 35 0.15 -8.06 13.95
C VAL A 35 -1.37 -8.18 13.77
N TYR A 36 -1.94 -7.57 12.74
CA TYR A 36 -3.40 -7.58 12.52
C TYR A 36 -3.90 -8.96 12.07
N THR A 37 -3.21 -9.61 11.15
CA THR A 37 -3.57 -10.95 10.70
C THR A 37 -3.32 -11.98 11.78
N HIS A 38 -2.22 -11.87 12.53
CA HIS A 38 -1.94 -12.74 13.67
C HIS A 38 -3.03 -12.63 14.75
N LEU A 39 -3.41 -11.42 15.13
CA LEU A 39 -4.51 -11.21 16.09
C LEU A 39 -5.85 -11.71 15.55
N ALA A 40 -6.15 -11.51 14.26
CA ALA A 40 -7.36 -12.02 13.65
C ALA A 40 -7.46 -13.55 13.75
N ARG A 41 -6.37 -14.28 13.50
CA ARG A 41 -6.30 -15.73 13.71
C ARG A 41 -6.53 -16.11 15.17
N LYS A 42 -5.84 -15.42 16.10
CA LYS A 42 -6.00 -15.70 17.55
C LYS A 42 -7.41 -15.43 18.05
N ILE A 43 -8.03 -14.34 17.62
CA ILE A 43 -9.41 -13.96 18.02
C ILE A 43 -10.44 -14.95 17.49
N THR A 44 -10.30 -15.38 16.24
CA THR A 44 -11.29 -16.23 15.56
C THR A 44 -10.99 -17.72 15.67
N GLY A 45 -9.74 -18.09 15.96
CA GLY A 45 -9.24 -19.47 15.90
C GLY A 45 -9.24 -20.05 14.48
N CYS A 46 -9.28 -19.20 13.45
CA CYS A 46 -9.15 -19.61 12.05
C CYS A 46 -7.69 -19.89 11.69
N PRO A 47 -7.38 -20.87 10.82
CA PRO A 47 -6.02 -21.17 10.41
C PRO A 47 -5.43 -20.10 9.51
N ASN A 48 -6.24 -19.36 8.76
CA ASN A 48 -5.81 -18.39 7.77
C ASN A 48 -6.41 -17.00 8.03
N SER A 49 -5.59 -15.97 7.87
CA SER A 49 -6.01 -14.56 7.88
C SER A 49 -5.21 -13.76 6.86
N TRP A 50 -5.90 -12.83 6.19
CA TRP A 50 -5.36 -12.00 5.13
C TRP A 50 -5.79 -10.56 5.32
N ALA A 51 -4.89 -9.61 5.06
CA ALA A 51 -5.25 -8.22 4.90
C ALA A 51 -4.99 -7.82 3.45
N ASN A 52 -5.98 -7.22 2.80
CA ASN A 52 -5.90 -6.91 1.39
C ASN A 52 -6.49 -5.55 1.03
N ILE A 53 -6.05 -5.03 -0.10
CA ILE A 53 -6.61 -3.88 -0.80
C ILE A 53 -7.04 -4.34 -2.19
N ILE A 54 -8.16 -3.79 -2.69
CA ILE A 54 -8.72 -4.20 -3.98
C ILE A 54 -8.75 -2.99 -4.91
N ASP A 55 -8.04 -3.12 -6.00
CA ASP A 55 -7.99 -2.17 -7.09
C ASP A 55 -9.09 -2.44 -8.13
N LYS A 56 -8.99 -1.81 -9.29
CA LYS A 56 -9.90 -2.00 -10.43
C LYS A 56 -9.94 -3.46 -10.89
N ASP A 57 -8.76 -4.07 -11.08
CA ASP A 57 -8.62 -5.37 -11.71
C ASP A 57 -7.97 -6.43 -10.79
N LYS A 58 -7.33 -6.02 -9.72
CA LYS A 58 -6.57 -6.91 -8.83
C LYS A 58 -6.93 -6.72 -7.35
N GLN A 59 -6.86 -7.80 -6.61
CA GLN A 59 -6.69 -7.79 -5.17
C GLN A 59 -5.21 -7.91 -4.85
N PHE A 60 -4.71 -7.02 -4.02
CA PHE A 60 -3.35 -7.05 -3.50
C PHE A 60 -3.37 -7.43 -2.02
N ASN A 61 -2.72 -8.54 -1.67
CA ASN A 61 -2.61 -8.99 -0.29
C ASN A 61 -1.40 -8.32 0.37
N LEU A 62 -1.67 -7.42 1.32
CA LEU A 62 -0.66 -6.71 2.10
C LEU A 62 0.13 -7.67 2.97
N VAL A 63 -0.58 -8.60 3.59
CA VAL A 63 -0.03 -9.65 4.46
C VAL A 63 -0.93 -10.88 4.47
N MET A 64 -0.33 -12.03 4.62
CA MET A 64 -0.99 -13.33 4.70
C MET A 64 -0.39 -14.12 5.86
N ASP A 65 -1.20 -14.42 6.87
CA ASP A 65 -0.84 -15.26 8.00
C ASP A 65 -1.57 -16.60 7.88
N SER A 66 -0.82 -17.66 7.63
CA SER A 66 -1.34 -19.01 7.40
C SER A 66 -0.28 -20.02 7.82
N ASP A 67 -0.72 -21.09 8.47
CA ASP A 67 0.14 -22.24 8.81
C ASP A 67 0.32 -23.20 7.63
N ASP A 68 -0.61 -23.12 6.64
CA ASP A 68 -0.70 -24.08 5.53
C ASP A 68 -0.01 -23.60 4.24
N LEU A 69 0.46 -22.34 4.19
CA LEU A 69 1.04 -21.76 2.99
C LEU A 69 2.51 -21.40 3.22
N ASP A 70 3.37 -21.99 2.40
CA ASP A 70 4.77 -21.57 2.32
C ASP A 70 4.94 -20.20 1.59
N ASP A 71 6.11 -19.63 1.65
CA ASP A 71 6.38 -18.31 1.07
C ASP A 71 6.25 -18.29 -0.46
N LYS A 72 6.51 -19.40 -1.14
CA LYS A 72 6.34 -19.53 -2.59
C LYS A 72 4.88 -19.43 -2.97
N ILE A 73 4.00 -20.12 -2.24
CA ILE A 73 2.56 -20.08 -2.44
C ILE A 73 2.01 -18.68 -2.05
N LYS A 74 2.47 -18.11 -0.92
CA LYS A 74 2.09 -16.75 -0.54
C LYS A 74 2.42 -15.74 -1.64
N ASN A 75 3.60 -15.84 -2.28
CA ASN A 75 3.99 -14.97 -3.37
C ASN A 75 3.07 -15.09 -4.59
N GLN A 76 2.55 -16.29 -4.91
CA GLN A 76 1.56 -16.49 -5.98
C GLN A 76 0.22 -15.79 -5.66
N PHE A 77 -0.16 -15.76 -4.37
CA PHE A 77 -1.38 -15.10 -3.92
C PHE A 77 -1.19 -13.60 -3.62
N ARG A 78 0.01 -13.05 -3.79
CA ARG A 78 0.28 -11.62 -3.54
C ARG A 78 -0.63 -10.70 -4.36
N LYS A 79 -0.82 -11.03 -5.63
CA LYS A 79 -1.72 -10.33 -6.55
C LYS A 79 -2.62 -11.36 -7.22
N ILE A 80 -3.91 -11.30 -6.96
CA ILE A 80 -4.90 -12.17 -7.60
C ILE A 80 -5.89 -11.34 -8.42
N ASP A 81 -6.50 -11.96 -9.41
CA ASP A 81 -7.54 -11.31 -10.19
C ASP A 81 -8.73 -10.96 -9.30
N ARG A 82 -9.23 -9.72 -9.41
CA ARG A 82 -10.38 -9.26 -8.63
C ARG A 82 -11.60 -10.14 -8.87
N ASN A 83 -11.81 -10.59 -10.10
CA ASN A 83 -13.00 -11.37 -10.49
C ASN A 83 -13.08 -12.74 -9.81
N ILE A 84 -11.95 -13.26 -9.31
CA ILE A 84 -11.88 -14.51 -8.56
C ILE A 84 -11.65 -14.32 -7.07
N SER A 85 -11.81 -13.10 -6.55
CA SER A 85 -11.63 -12.79 -5.14
C SER A 85 -12.94 -12.92 -4.37
N PHE A 86 -12.95 -13.55 -3.19
CA PHE A 86 -14.09 -13.46 -2.25
C PHE A 86 -14.27 -12.05 -1.74
N CYS A 87 -13.15 -11.35 -1.48
CA CYS A 87 -13.12 -10.08 -0.79
C CYS A 87 -13.82 -8.96 -1.59
N GLN A 88 -13.94 -9.08 -2.92
CA GLN A 88 -14.66 -8.11 -3.73
C GLN A 88 -16.15 -7.94 -3.30
N TYR A 89 -16.75 -8.99 -2.74
CA TYR A 89 -18.12 -8.92 -2.24
C TYR A 89 -18.26 -8.06 -0.96
N ALA A 90 -17.16 -7.83 -0.25
CA ALA A 90 -17.15 -6.93 0.91
C ALA A 90 -17.14 -5.44 0.52
N LEU A 91 -16.79 -5.08 -0.73
CA LEU A 91 -16.67 -3.69 -1.17
C LEU A 91 -18.01 -2.94 -1.26
N GLY A 92 -19.10 -3.66 -1.47
CA GLY A 92 -20.44 -3.08 -1.65
C GLY A 92 -21.16 -2.71 -0.34
N SER A 93 -20.56 -2.95 0.82
CA SER A 93 -21.17 -2.74 2.13
C SER A 93 -20.14 -2.36 3.19
N THR A 94 -20.58 -1.60 4.20
CA THR A 94 -19.79 -1.34 5.42
C THR A 94 -20.02 -2.37 6.52
N LYS A 95 -20.95 -3.34 6.27
CA LYS A 95 -21.22 -4.45 7.20
C LYS A 95 -20.30 -5.63 6.87
N PRO A 96 -19.78 -6.36 7.89
CA PRO A 96 -18.97 -7.55 7.64
C PRO A 96 -19.67 -8.56 6.73
N LEU A 97 -18.93 -9.15 5.81
CA LEU A 97 -19.38 -10.31 5.05
C LEU A 97 -18.98 -11.56 5.81
N ILE A 98 -19.97 -12.31 6.32
CA ILE A 98 -19.73 -13.53 7.11
C ILE A 98 -20.50 -14.67 6.44
N VAL A 99 -19.79 -15.69 5.99
CA VAL A 99 -20.35 -16.87 5.34
C VAL A 99 -19.94 -18.09 6.18
N SER A 100 -20.90 -18.58 7.00
CA SER A 100 -20.66 -19.69 7.93
C SER A 100 -20.38 -21.02 7.24
N ASP A 101 -20.96 -21.22 6.06
CA ASP A 101 -20.78 -22.42 5.22
C ASP A 101 -20.78 -22.00 3.74
N MET A 102 -19.56 -21.88 3.17
CA MET A 102 -19.35 -21.50 1.78
C MET A 102 -19.88 -22.56 0.82
N THR A 103 -19.85 -23.83 1.21
CA THR A 103 -20.25 -24.96 0.36
C THR A 103 -21.76 -24.97 0.06
N LYS A 104 -22.54 -24.34 0.95
CA LYS A 104 -24.02 -24.22 0.83
C LYS A 104 -24.45 -22.82 0.36
N ASN A 105 -23.52 -21.90 0.26
CA ASN A 105 -23.86 -20.53 -0.16
C ASN A 105 -24.01 -20.46 -1.69
N PRO A 106 -25.15 -19.99 -2.23
CA PRO A 106 -25.40 -20.00 -3.68
C PRO A 106 -24.47 -19.10 -4.48
N ILE A 107 -23.80 -18.14 -3.83
CA ILE A 107 -22.82 -17.25 -4.48
C ILE A 107 -21.45 -17.90 -4.54
N PHE A 108 -21.05 -18.63 -3.48
CA PHE A 108 -19.66 -19.05 -3.28
C PHE A 108 -19.41 -20.55 -3.47
N CYS A 109 -20.45 -21.40 -3.49
CA CYS A 109 -20.27 -22.86 -3.55
C CYS A 109 -19.51 -23.36 -4.79
N ASP A 110 -19.56 -22.60 -5.89
CA ASP A 110 -18.86 -22.92 -7.13
C ASP A 110 -17.49 -22.20 -7.27
N HIS A 111 -17.05 -21.48 -6.25
CA HIS A 111 -15.76 -20.80 -6.29
C HIS A 111 -14.61 -21.82 -6.27
N PRO A 112 -13.52 -21.62 -7.08
CA PRO A 112 -12.38 -22.53 -7.11
C PRO A 112 -11.78 -22.82 -5.73
N SER A 113 -11.60 -21.81 -4.88
CA SER A 113 -11.06 -22.00 -3.53
C SER A 113 -11.96 -22.86 -2.62
N VAL A 114 -13.26 -22.90 -2.86
CA VAL A 114 -14.18 -23.80 -2.14
C VAL A 114 -14.03 -25.23 -2.68
N LYS A 115 -14.00 -25.39 -4.01
CA LYS A 115 -13.96 -26.70 -4.67
C LYS A 115 -12.59 -27.38 -4.58
N GLU A 116 -11.52 -26.62 -4.77
CA GLU A 116 -10.16 -27.14 -4.92
C GLU A 116 -9.36 -27.07 -3.62
N ARG A 117 -9.53 -25.98 -2.85
CA ARG A 117 -8.81 -25.77 -1.58
C ARG A 117 -9.62 -26.18 -0.35
N GLY A 118 -10.90 -26.46 -0.50
CA GLY A 118 -11.77 -26.89 0.60
C GLY A 118 -12.14 -25.78 1.59
N ILE A 119 -12.03 -24.50 1.20
CA ILE A 119 -12.44 -23.39 2.06
C ILE A 119 -13.94 -23.50 2.34
N THR A 120 -14.30 -23.65 3.61
CA THR A 120 -15.68 -23.85 4.05
C THR A 120 -16.25 -22.64 4.76
N PHE A 121 -15.45 -21.90 5.50
CA PHE A 121 -15.84 -20.68 6.20
C PHE A 121 -15.06 -19.47 5.69
N TYR A 122 -15.72 -18.32 5.59
CA TYR A 122 -15.12 -17.06 5.24
C TYR A 122 -15.76 -15.90 6.00
N ALA A 123 -14.95 -14.98 6.52
CA ALA A 123 -15.43 -13.73 7.07
C ALA A 123 -14.49 -12.58 6.69
N ALA A 124 -15.05 -11.49 6.15
CA ALA A 124 -14.33 -10.26 5.80
C ALA A 124 -14.87 -9.07 6.58
N PHE A 125 -13.95 -8.30 7.13
CA PHE A 125 -14.19 -7.07 7.87
C PHE A 125 -13.56 -5.92 7.08
N GLN A 126 -14.39 -4.97 6.66
CA GLN A 126 -14.00 -3.92 5.73
C GLN A 126 -12.91 -3.01 6.29
N LEU A 127 -11.94 -2.68 5.46
CA LEU A 127 -10.97 -1.61 5.69
C LEU A 127 -11.56 -0.33 5.11
N ILE A 128 -12.07 0.53 6.00
CA ILE A 128 -12.76 1.76 5.65
C ILE A 128 -11.85 2.92 6.01
N ASN A 129 -11.45 3.72 5.02
CA ASN A 129 -10.60 4.89 5.26
C ASN A 129 -11.38 6.06 5.89
N SER A 130 -10.68 7.11 6.26
CA SER A 130 -11.27 8.34 6.85
C SER A 130 -12.30 9.02 5.98
N ASP A 131 -12.24 8.86 4.65
CA ASP A 131 -13.22 9.39 3.71
C ASP A 131 -14.49 8.50 3.57
N GLY A 132 -14.55 7.35 4.27
CA GLY A 132 -15.67 6.41 4.24
C GLY A 132 -15.64 5.41 3.07
N TYR A 133 -14.55 5.30 2.32
CA TYR A 133 -14.42 4.32 1.24
C TYR A 133 -13.88 2.97 1.75
N VAL A 134 -14.49 1.88 1.28
CA VAL A 134 -14.01 0.51 1.53
C VAL A 134 -12.85 0.22 0.58
N LEU A 135 -11.63 0.18 1.10
CA LEU A 135 -10.43 -0.06 0.31
C LEU A 135 -10.17 -1.54 0.05
N GLY A 136 -10.56 -2.39 1.00
CA GLY A 136 -10.34 -3.82 1.00
C GLY A 136 -10.87 -4.45 2.28
N SER A 137 -10.23 -5.51 2.77
CA SER A 137 -10.68 -6.20 3.98
C SER A 137 -9.55 -6.85 4.80
N LEU A 138 -9.80 -6.98 6.09
CA LEU A 138 -9.16 -7.97 6.96
C LEU A 138 -10.08 -9.18 6.99
N CYS A 139 -9.63 -10.34 6.49
CA CYS A 139 -10.44 -11.52 6.39
C CYS A 139 -9.79 -12.73 7.07
N VAL A 140 -10.66 -13.70 7.39
CA VAL A 140 -10.27 -15.00 7.93
C VAL A 140 -11.02 -16.09 7.19
N GLU A 141 -10.38 -17.23 7.03
CA GLU A 141 -10.95 -18.42 6.37
C GLU A 141 -10.60 -19.70 7.12
N ASP A 142 -11.47 -20.71 6.98
CA ASP A 142 -11.28 -22.04 7.59
C ASP A 142 -11.83 -23.14 6.67
N PHE A 143 -11.34 -24.33 6.89
CA PHE A 143 -11.74 -25.57 6.19
C PHE A 143 -12.94 -26.27 6.84
N LYS A 144 -13.56 -25.66 7.85
CA LYS A 144 -14.75 -26.17 8.54
C LYS A 144 -15.77 -25.08 8.75
N VAL A 145 -17.04 -25.47 8.86
CA VAL A 145 -18.14 -24.57 9.17
C VAL A 145 -17.90 -23.87 10.51
N ARG A 146 -18.08 -22.53 10.52
CA ARG A 146 -17.93 -21.72 11.73
C ARG A 146 -19.09 -20.75 11.93
N ARG A 147 -19.28 -20.39 13.19
CA ARG A 147 -20.15 -19.26 13.59
C ARG A 147 -19.35 -18.36 14.53
N LEU A 148 -19.26 -17.08 14.20
CA LEU A 148 -18.62 -16.10 15.07
C LEU A 148 -19.64 -15.56 16.07
N SER A 149 -19.25 -15.45 17.34
CA SER A 149 -20.06 -14.76 18.35
C SER A 149 -20.12 -13.25 18.09
N LYS A 150 -21.08 -12.56 18.69
CA LYS A 150 -21.20 -11.10 18.58
C LYS A 150 -19.95 -10.39 19.09
N GLU A 151 -19.33 -10.91 20.14
CA GLU A 151 -18.10 -10.41 20.75
C GLU A 151 -16.92 -10.53 19.78
N ILE A 152 -16.75 -11.69 19.14
CA ILE A 152 -15.71 -11.91 18.13
C ILE A 152 -15.93 -10.97 16.94
N ILE A 153 -17.15 -10.83 16.45
CA ILE A 153 -17.47 -9.90 15.36
C ILE A 153 -17.12 -8.46 15.74
N LYS A 154 -17.41 -8.04 16.97
CA LYS A 154 -17.05 -6.71 17.47
C LYS A 154 -15.54 -6.52 17.52
N LEU A 155 -14.79 -7.47 18.08
CA LEU A 155 -13.32 -7.41 18.15
C LEU A 155 -12.70 -7.36 16.77
N MET A 156 -13.18 -8.15 15.81
CA MET A 156 -12.70 -8.14 14.44
C MET A 156 -13.00 -6.82 13.71
N LYS A 157 -14.16 -6.22 13.93
CA LYS A 157 -14.48 -4.87 13.41
C LYS A 157 -13.54 -3.81 13.98
N ASP A 158 -13.25 -3.87 15.28
CA ASP A 158 -12.33 -2.93 15.92
C ASP A 158 -10.91 -3.12 15.41
N LEU A 159 -10.48 -4.36 15.16
CA LEU A 159 -9.18 -4.68 14.59
C LEU A 159 -9.06 -4.16 13.15
N ALA A 160 -10.07 -4.38 12.32
CA ALA A 160 -10.12 -3.86 10.94
C ALA A 160 -10.10 -2.32 10.92
N ARG A 161 -10.81 -1.67 11.85
CA ARG A 161 -10.77 -0.20 11.98
C ARG A 161 -9.37 0.32 12.37
N LYS A 162 -8.66 -0.37 13.26
CA LYS A 162 -7.28 -0.02 13.62
C LYS A 162 -6.32 -0.18 12.43
N LEU A 163 -6.48 -1.24 11.65
CA LEU A 163 -5.72 -1.44 10.41
C LEU A 163 -6.03 -0.35 9.39
N SER A 164 -7.30 0.04 9.22
CA SER A 164 -7.69 1.16 8.35
C SER A 164 -7.03 2.47 8.78
N HIS A 165 -7.03 2.75 10.08
CA HIS A 165 -6.36 3.94 10.62
C HIS A 165 -4.84 3.92 10.37
N GLN A 166 -4.19 2.76 10.47
CA GLN A 166 -2.77 2.60 10.12
C GLN A 166 -2.51 2.92 8.65
N LEU A 167 -3.40 2.47 7.74
CA LEU A 167 -3.34 2.80 6.32
C LEU A 167 -3.54 4.30 6.07
N ASP A 168 -4.47 4.95 6.77
CA ASP A 168 -4.69 6.40 6.68
C ASP A 168 -3.46 7.20 7.11
N ILE A 169 -2.84 6.82 8.24
CA ILE A 169 -1.59 7.46 8.71
C ILE A 169 -0.49 7.35 7.65
N GLN A 170 -0.30 6.17 7.06
CA GLN A 170 0.70 5.98 6.01
C GLN A 170 0.39 6.80 4.75
N THR A 171 -0.89 6.86 4.38
CA THR A 171 -1.35 7.67 3.24
C THR A 171 -1.04 9.14 3.47
N GLN A 172 -1.35 9.67 4.66
CA GLN A 172 -1.04 11.05 5.04
C GLN A 172 0.46 11.32 5.06
N GLN A 173 1.26 10.42 5.65
CA GLN A 173 2.72 10.56 5.66
C GLN A 173 3.31 10.55 4.25
N ARG A 174 2.76 9.75 3.34
CA ARG A 174 3.16 9.72 1.94
C ARG A 174 2.80 11.01 1.22
N SER A 175 1.58 11.51 1.38
CA SER A 175 1.14 12.79 0.80
C SER A 175 1.99 13.95 1.29
N PHE A 176 2.23 14.04 2.59
CA PHE A 176 3.13 15.03 3.16
C PHE A 176 4.54 14.95 2.58
N SER A 177 5.06 13.74 2.37
CA SER A 177 6.39 13.56 1.76
C SER A 177 6.43 14.06 0.32
N ILE A 178 5.38 13.84 -0.47
CA ILE A 178 5.30 14.31 -1.86
C ILE A 178 5.20 15.85 -1.91
N GLU A 179 4.31 16.45 -1.12
CA GLU A 179 4.20 17.91 -1.01
C GLU A 179 5.53 18.53 -0.61
N ARG A 180 6.22 17.92 0.37
CA ARG A 180 7.54 18.40 0.81
C ARG A 180 8.59 18.26 -0.30
N VAL A 181 8.54 17.22 -1.15
CA VAL A 181 9.44 17.11 -2.31
C VAL A 181 9.18 18.21 -3.31
N ILE A 182 7.91 18.46 -3.65
CA ILE A 182 7.54 19.53 -4.59
C ILE A 182 8.02 20.87 -4.06
N ASP A 183 7.81 21.12 -2.78
CA ASP A 183 8.27 22.35 -2.10
C ASP A 183 9.79 22.50 -2.15
N VAL A 184 10.53 21.42 -1.85
CA VAL A 184 11.99 21.41 -1.93
C VAL A 184 12.49 21.63 -3.36
N ILE A 185 11.89 20.97 -4.36
CA ILE A 185 12.26 21.14 -5.78
C ILE A 185 11.98 22.58 -6.23
N SER A 186 10.81 23.13 -5.87
CA SER A 186 10.46 24.52 -6.19
C SER A 186 11.46 25.53 -5.56
N ASN A 187 11.88 25.27 -4.33
CA ASN A 187 12.86 26.10 -3.63
C ASN A 187 14.29 25.92 -4.17
N LEU A 188 14.66 24.73 -4.70
CA LEU A 188 15.94 24.52 -5.36
C LEU A 188 16.12 25.43 -6.58
N ASN A 189 15.05 25.73 -7.32
CA ASN A 189 15.08 26.67 -8.44
C ASN A 189 15.47 28.09 -8.01
N GLY A 190 15.33 28.43 -6.73
CA GLY A 190 15.82 29.70 -6.19
C GLY A 190 17.34 29.76 -5.97
N PHE A 191 18.03 28.63 -5.99
CA PHE A 191 19.49 28.53 -5.82
C PHE A 191 20.23 28.28 -7.13
N PHE A 192 19.55 27.72 -8.13
CA PHE A 192 20.14 27.35 -9.42
C PHE A 192 19.28 27.90 -10.56
N SER A 193 19.92 28.55 -11.52
CA SER A 193 19.25 28.95 -12.75
C SER A 193 19.10 27.73 -13.66
N ASP A 194 17.90 27.54 -14.21
CA ASP A 194 17.62 26.58 -15.29
C ASP A 194 17.87 25.09 -14.95
N ILE A 195 17.62 24.67 -13.72
CA ILE A 195 17.59 23.22 -13.40
C ILE A 195 16.22 22.63 -13.75
N ASN A 196 16.25 21.46 -14.38
CA ASN A 196 15.05 20.66 -14.63
C ASN A 196 14.78 19.68 -13.47
N LEU A 197 13.67 18.94 -13.55
CA LEU A 197 13.28 17.97 -12.52
C LEU A 197 14.36 16.89 -12.30
N ASP A 198 14.96 16.38 -13.37
CA ASP A 198 15.99 15.34 -13.26
C ASP A 198 17.21 15.88 -12.49
N ASP A 199 17.58 17.13 -12.74
CA ASP A 199 18.66 17.81 -12.02
C ASP A 199 18.35 17.92 -10.53
N ALA A 200 17.14 18.36 -10.20
CA ALA A 200 16.71 18.46 -8.81
C ALA A 200 16.71 17.07 -8.11
N LEU A 201 16.28 16.03 -8.78
CA LEU A 201 16.32 14.66 -8.25
C LEU A 201 17.75 14.16 -8.03
N ILE A 202 18.68 14.46 -8.96
CA ILE A 202 20.10 14.11 -8.83
C ILE A 202 20.74 14.88 -7.64
N ILE A 203 20.40 16.16 -7.48
CA ILE A 203 20.85 16.97 -6.32
C ILE A 203 20.36 16.34 -5.02
N LEU A 204 19.09 15.98 -4.92
CA LEU A 204 18.53 15.32 -3.73
C LEU A 204 19.18 13.96 -3.44
N LYS A 205 19.49 13.17 -4.47
CA LYS A 205 20.26 11.93 -4.33
C LYS A 205 21.65 12.18 -3.72
N SER A 206 22.34 13.24 -4.18
CA SER A 206 23.66 13.59 -3.67
C SER A 206 23.60 14.01 -2.20
N PHE A 207 22.59 14.79 -1.81
CA PHE A 207 22.35 15.19 -0.42
C PHE A 207 22.07 14.01 0.51
N SER A 208 21.48 12.94 -0.03
CA SER A 208 21.13 11.70 0.69
C SER A 208 22.25 10.66 0.73
N ASN A 209 23.41 10.98 0.17
CA ASN A 209 24.54 10.05 0.01
C ASN A 209 24.17 8.74 -0.72
N MET A 210 23.28 8.84 -1.72
CA MET A 210 22.89 7.70 -2.55
C MET A 210 23.86 7.53 -3.72
N GLN A 211 23.86 6.31 -4.31
CA GLN A 211 24.64 6.06 -5.52
C GLN A 211 24.21 6.98 -6.67
N ILE A 212 25.20 7.61 -7.30
CA ILE A 212 25.03 8.55 -8.40
C ILE A 212 25.93 8.08 -9.55
N SER A 213 25.44 8.18 -10.78
CA SER A 213 26.23 7.82 -11.96
C SER A 213 27.41 8.80 -12.18
N ASP A 214 28.44 8.37 -12.89
CA ASP A 214 29.59 9.25 -13.16
C ASP A 214 29.23 10.44 -14.05
N VAL A 215 28.20 10.31 -14.89
CA VAL A 215 27.66 11.42 -15.69
C VAL A 215 27.02 12.46 -14.78
N ASP A 216 26.21 12.01 -13.84
CA ASP A 216 25.52 12.90 -12.87
C ASP A 216 26.51 13.56 -11.92
N ARG A 217 27.58 12.86 -11.50
CA ARG A 217 28.66 13.44 -10.68
C ARG A 217 29.31 14.64 -11.37
N LYS A 218 29.66 14.51 -12.67
CA LYS A 218 30.23 15.60 -13.46
C LYS A 218 29.28 16.81 -13.51
N LYS A 219 27.98 16.57 -13.60
CA LYS A 219 26.95 17.61 -13.61
C LYS A 219 26.87 18.31 -12.26
N LEU A 220 26.91 17.55 -11.16
CA LEU A 220 26.88 18.08 -9.80
C LEU A 220 28.13 18.91 -9.45
N ILE A 221 29.30 18.57 -10.01
CA ILE A 221 30.51 19.40 -9.88
C ILE A 221 30.31 20.74 -10.59
N LYS A 222 29.73 20.75 -11.80
CA LYS A 222 29.43 22.02 -12.53
C LYS A 222 28.41 22.90 -11.77
N LEU A 223 27.50 22.30 -11.02
CA LEU A 223 26.52 22.97 -10.19
C LEU A 223 27.09 23.37 -8.80
N GLU A 224 28.37 23.13 -8.56
CA GLU A 224 29.05 23.40 -7.26
C GLU A 224 28.41 22.65 -6.08
N ILE A 225 27.72 21.56 -6.34
CA ILE A 225 27.15 20.68 -5.30
C ILE A 225 28.22 19.74 -4.74
N LEU A 226 29.03 19.16 -5.62
CA LEU A 226 30.16 18.30 -5.27
C LEU A 226 31.48 18.98 -5.61
N ASP A 227 32.51 18.69 -4.83
CA ASP A 227 33.89 18.98 -5.17
C ASP A 227 34.50 17.88 -6.08
N GLU A 228 35.72 18.06 -6.54
CA GLU A 228 36.42 17.08 -7.38
C GLU A 228 36.70 15.74 -6.68
N SER A 229 36.64 15.72 -5.37
CA SER A 229 36.74 14.50 -4.55
C SER A 229 35.37 13.87 -4.26
N PHE A 230 34.30 14.37 -4.89
CA PHE A 230 32.90 13.95 -4.75
C PHE A 230 32.31 14.15 -3.36
N ASN A 231 32.84 15.10 -2.58
CA ASN A 231 32.23 15.51 -1.31
C ASN A 231 31.29 16.70 -1.53
N LEU A 232 30.29 16.81 -0.63
CA LEU A 232 29.41 18.00 -0.63
C LEU A 232 30.19 19.28 -0.33
N THR A 233 30.07 20.27 -1.20
CA THR A 233 30.65 21.59 -1.01
C THR A 233 30.03 22.35 0.16
N ASN A 234 30.66 23.44 0.59
CA ASN A 234 30.08 24.32 1.60
C ASN A 234 28.80 25.03 1.11
N SER A 235 28.70 25.29 -0.19
CA SER A 235 27.48 25.81 -0.83
C SER A 235 26.33 24.81 -0.70
N ALA A 236 26.57 23.55 -1.05
CA ALA A 236 25.59 22.47 -0.90
C ALA A 236 25.12 22.30 0.55
N LYS A 237 26.03 22.32 1.54
CA LYS A 237 25.69 22.23 2.97
C LYS A 237 24.82 23.41 3.43
N LYS A 238 25.06 24.62 2.92
CA LYS A 238 24.21 25.80 3.19
C LYS A 238 22.80 25.64 2.61
N ILE A 239 22.68 25.07 1.39
CA ILE A 239 21.38 24.79 0.77
C ILE A 239 20.61 23.78 1.62
N ILE A 240 21.25 22.67 2.02
CA ILE A 240 20.65 21.65 2.89
C ILE A 240 20.10 22.29 4.18
N SER A 241 20.88 23.16 4.81
CA SER A 241 20.47 23.87 6.02
C SER A 241 19.32 24.85 5.79
N LYS A 242 19.36 25.62 4.69
CA LYS A 242 18.30 26.59 4.36
C LYS A 242 16.96 25.93 4.00
N LEU A 243 17.01 24.75 3.39
CA LEU A 243 15.83 23.97 3.03
C LEU A 243 15.35 23.05 4.16
N ASP A 244 16.00 23.10 5.33
CA ASP A 244 15.69 22.26 6.50
C ASP A 244 15.63 20.76 6.13
N LEU A 245 16.64 20.30 5.40
CA LEU A 245 16.76 18.94 4.92
C LEU A 245 17.57 18.09 5.92
N ASP A 246 16.91 17.56 6.93
CA ASP A 246 17.53 16.58 7.82
C ASP A 246 17.72 15.23 7.14
N THR A 247 18.51 14.34 7.76
CA THR A 247 18.81 13.00 7.23
C THR A 247 17.55 12.13 7.01
N LYS A 248 16.51 12.32 7.82
CA LYS A 248 15.25 11.57 7.70
C LYS A 248 14.43 12.06 6.52
N VAL A 249 14.32 13.39 6.36
CA VAL A 249 13.68 14.03 5.22
C VAL A 249 14.40 13.62 3.94
N LEU A 250 15.70 13.73 3.87
CA LEU A 250 16.50 13.34 2.70
C LEU A 250 16.29 11.88 2.30
N LYS A 251 16.31 10.94 3.25
CA LYS A 251 16.06 9.52 2.96
C LYS A 251 14.66 9.28 2.39
N ARG A 252 13.64 10.00 2.85
CA ARG A 252 12.27 9.88 2.33
C ARG A 252 12.16 10.46 0.92
N LEU A 253 12.73 11.66 0.69
CA LEU A 253 12.71 12.34 -0.60
C LEU A 253 13.42 11.53 -1.69
N SER A 254 14.46 10.80 -1.32
CA SER A 254 15.30 10.02 -2.24
C SER A 254 14.83 8.58 -2.43
N SER A 255 13.72 8.17 -1.79
CA SER A 255 13.20 6.80 -1.98
C SER A 255 12.72 6.60 -3.42
N SER A 256 12.98 5.42 -3.99
CA SER A 256 12.56 5.07 -5.36
C SER A 256 11.06 5.25 -5.58
N ALA A 257 10.25 4.88 -4.58
CA ALA A 257 8.79 5.03 -4.62
C ALA A 257 8.35 6.50 -4.73
N THR A 258 8.98 7.42 -3.98
CA THR A 258 8.69 8.85 -4.06
C THR A 258 9.09 9.42 -5.42
N GLN A 259 10.26 9.01 -5.95
CA GLN A 259 10.75 9.46 -7.25
C GLN A 259 9.87 8.96 -8.41
N THR A 260 9.46 7.70 -8.40
CA THR A 260 8.53 7.15 -9.41
C THR A 260 7.22 7.94 -9.45
N LYS A 261 6.63 8.19 -8.27
CA LYS A 261 5.37 8.95 -8.18
C LYS A 261 5.51 10.40 -8.67
N LEU A 262 6.62 11.06 -8.38
CA LEU A 262 6.91 12.40 -8.91
C LEU A 262 7.00 12.39 -10.43
N LEU A 263 7.74 11.44 -11.00
CA LEU A 263 7.87 11.30 -12.46
C LEU A 263 6.52 11.03 -13.14
N GLU A 264 5.65 10.23 -12.52
CA GLU A 264 4.28 10.00 -13.00
C GLU A 264 3.45 11.29 -12.96
N MET A 265 3.46 12.02 -11.84
CA MET A 265 2.73 13.28 -11.70
C MET A 265 3.17 14.34 -12.71
N PHE A 266 4.47 14.45 -12.99
CA PHE A 266 4.99 15.40 -13.98
C PHE A 266 4.70 14.97 -15.42
N LYS A 267 4.55 13.67 -15.72
CA LYS A 267 4.10 13.18 -17.03
C LYS A 267 2.62 13.49 -17.31
N GLU A 268 1.79 13.58 -16.26
CA GLU A 268 0.38 13.93 -16.38
C GLU A 268 0.14 15.45 -16.57
N LEU A 269 1.16 16.27 -16.27
CA LEU A 269 1.10 17.74 -16.40
C LEU A 269 1.63 18.26 -17.75
N ASN A 270 2.29 17.42 -18.55
CA ASN A 270 2.73 17.69 -19.91
C ASN A 270 1.90 16.93 -20.94
#